data_e399ba999214f996df42a8056a68dbc5
#
_entry.id   e399ba999214f996df42a8056a68dbc5
#
_cell.length_a   1.000
_cell.length_b   1.000
_cell.length_c   1.000
_cell.angle_alpha   90.00
_cell.angle_beta   90.00
_cell.angle_gamma   90.00
#
_symmetry.space_group_name_H-M   'P 1'
#
loop_
_entity.id
_entity.type
_entity.pdbx_description
1 polymer ?
#
loop_
_entity_poly.entity_id
_entity_poly.type
_entity_poly.pdbx_seq_one_letter_code
_entity_poly.pdbx_strand_id
1 'polypeptide(L)'
;MRSIDPGQDDLTTKARLRETALALFADRGIAATSLRSIAVAAGVSPGLVIHHFGSKDGLRRAVDAVVVKRITTALSEVPIGSSGASLIDQRAEVLARVLRPQPALLQYIAQALSESGAAAGELFALLYGTASADQALAEAGVIRTDSDPVWRALQQLVLIVGPLLLRPLVEQQLGGSLFEPGNFERWMRANADLLKHGLYTPPTLSTPARTASPHEPSHTGNPERGSRER
;
A
#
# COMPACT_ATOMS: atom_id res chain seq x y z
N MET A 1 -29.54 36.90 5.60
CA MET A 1 -29.62 36.10 4.35
C MET A 1 -28.18 35.97 3.83
N ARG A 2 -27.52 34.83 4.05
CA ARG A 2 -26.12 34.60 3.57
C ARG A 2 -26.16 34.40 2.04
N SER A 3 -25.55 35.31 1.29
CA SER A 3 -25.27 35.12 -0.13
C SER A 3 -24.31 33.92 -0.25
N ILE A 4 -24.80 32.80 -0.77
CA ILE A 4 -23.97 31.68 -1.10
C ILE A 4 -23.27 32.04 -2.42
N ASP A 5 -21.92 32.01 -2.42
CA ASP A 5 -21.13 32.22 -3.63
C ASP A 5 -21.44 31.06 -4.63
N PRO A 6 -21.91 31.36 -5.85
CA PRO A 6 -22.26 30.33 -6.85
C PRO A 6 -21.11 29.37 -7.15
N GLY A 7 -19.86 29.83 -7.09
CA GLY A 7 -18.68 28.99 -7.29
C GLY A 7 -18.44 27.99 -6.17
N GLN A 8 -18.76 28.34 -4.93
CA GLN A 8 -18.61 27.48 -3.77
C GLN A 8 -19.71 26.40 -3.72
N ASP A 9 -20.93 26.74 -4.17
CA ASP A 9 -22.03 25.76 -4.29
C ASP A 9 -21.76 24.73 -5.38
N ASP A 10 -21.18 25.15 -6.50
CA ASP A 10 -20.74 24.27 -7.59
C ASP A 10 -19.66 23.27 -7.13
N LEU A 11 -18.63 23.72 -6.42
CA LEU A 11 -17.58 22.86 -5.85
C LEU A 11 -18.14 21.86 -4.84
N THR A 12 -19.09 22.28 -4.01
CA THR A 12 -19.74 21.42 -3.01
C THR A 12 -20.60 20.36 -3.70
N THR A 13 -21.35 20.73 -4.74
CA THR A 13 -22.16 19.81 -5.54
C THR A 13 -21.30 18.78 -6.26
N LYS A 14 -20.18 19.20 -6.85
CA LYS A 14 -19.22 18.32 -7.52
C LYS A 14 -18.59 17.32 -6.55
N ALA A 15 -18.26 17.75 -5.33
CA ALA A 15 -17.77 16.88 -4.27
C ALA A 15 -18.82 15.85 -3.84
N ARG A 16 -20.06 16.30 -3.58
CA ARG A 16 -21.19 15.44 -3.21
C ARG A 16 -21.48 14.38 -4.28
N LEU A 17 -21.45 14.73 -5.56
CA LEU A 17 -21.63 13.80 -6.66
C LEU A 17 -20.55 12.72 -6.69
N ARG A 18 -19.27 13.07 -6.47
CA ARG A 18 -18.18 12.09 -6.39
C ARG A 18 -18.34 11.14 -5.21
N GLU A 19 -18.69 11.65 -4.02
CA GLU A 19 -18.93 10.80 -2.85
C GLU A 19 -20.10 9.84 -3.05
N THR A 20 -21.22 10.36 -3.61
CA THR A 20 -22.41 9.54 -3.92
C THR A 20 -22.07 8.47 -4.96
N ALA A 21 -21.30 8.82 -6.00
CA ALA A 21 -20.88 7.89 -7.01
C ALA A 21 -19.95 6.80 -6.43
N LEU A 22 -18.97 7.19 -5.61
CA LEU A 22 -18.07 6.25 -4.92
C LEU A 22 -18.86 5.23 -4.10
N ALA A 23 -19.82 5.68 -3.29
CA ALA A 23 -20.66 4.80 -2.48
C ALA A 23 -21.48 3.83 -3.32
N LEU A 24 -22.13 4.32 -4.39
CA LEU A 24 -22.96 3.48 -5.27
C LEU A 24 -22.12 2.51 -6.11
N PHE A 25 -20.95 2.92 -6.58
CA PHE A 25 -20.01 2.06 -7.29
C PHE A 25 -19.47 0.95 -6.39
N ALA A 26 -19.16 1.27 -5.14
CA ALA A 26 -18.72 0.30 -4.14
C ALA A 26 -19.81 -0.74 -3.79
N ASP A 27 -21.06 -0.29 -3.66
CA ASP A 27 -22.20 -1.11 -3.25
C ASP A 27 -22.74 -2.00 -4.39
N ARG A 28 -22.93 -1.44 -5.58
CA ARG A 28 -23.64 -2.08 -6.70
C ARG A 28 -22.74 -2.49 -7.85
N GLY A 29 -21.48 -2.05 -7.83
CA GLY A 29 -20.56 -2.14 -8.95
C GLY A 29 -20.73 -0.99 -9.94
N ILE A 30 -19.66 -0.71 -10.69
CA ILE A 30 -19.62 0.40 -11.63
C ILE A 30 -20.57 0.11 -12.80
N ALA A 31 -20.56 -1.10 -13.35
CA ALA A 31 -21.40 -1.46 -14.50
C ALA A 31 -22.89 -1.26 -14.22
N ALA A 32 -23.38 -1.70 -13.05
CA ALA A 32 -24.78 -1.63 -12.67
C ALA A 32 -25.27 -0.24 -12.24
N THR A 33 -24.35 0.71 -12.00
CA THR A 33 -24.71 2.06 -11.52
C THR A 33 -24.88 3.02 -12.69
N SER A 34 -26.04 3.70 -12.77
CA SER A 34 -26.33 4.70 -13.82
C SER A 34 -26.12 6.13 -13.32
N LEU A 35 -25.85 7.09 -14.25
CA LEU A 35 -25.79 8.51 -13.92
C LEU A 35 -27.10 9.01 -13.32
N ARG A 36 -28.24 8.44 -13.75
CA ARG A 36 -29.56 8.78 -13.21
C ARG A 36 -29.71 8.35 -11.75
N SER A 37 -29.25 7.14 -11.40
CA SER A 37 -29.29 6.67 -10.01
C SER A 37 -28.40 7.51 -9.10
N ILE A 38 -27.23 7.94 -9.58
CA ILE A 38 -26.32 8.82 -8.86
C ILE A 38 -26.96 10.20 -8.66
N ALA A 39 -27.56 10.77 -9.71
CA ALA A 39 -28.26 12.06 -9.64
C ALA A 39 -29.38 12.06 -8.60
N VAL A 40 -30.24 11.01 -8.63
CA VAL A 40 -31.31 10.83 -7.65
C VAL A 40 -30.77 10.75 -6.24
N ALA A 41 -29.74 9.91 -6.00
CA ALA A 41 -29.15 9.75 -4.68
C ALA A 41 -28.44 11.01 -4.17
N ALA A 42 -27.88 11.83 -5.07
CA ALA A 42 -27.24 13.10 -4.76
C ALA A 42 -28.24 14.26 -4.63
N GLY A 43 -29.54 14.08 -4.95
CA GLY A 43 -30.55 15.12 -4.91
C GLY A 43 -30.39 16.20 -5.99
N VAL A 44 -29.90 15.81 -7.20
CA VAL A 44 -29.67 16.73 -8.32
C VAL A 44 -30.31 16.20 -9.61
N SER A 45 -30.37 17.04 -10.66
CA SER A 45 -30.82 16.59 -11.98
C SER A 45 -29.73 15.76 -12.68
N PRO A 46 -30.11 14.76 -13.53
CA PRO A 46 -29.15 14.03 -14.36
C PRO A 46 -28.35 14.95 -15.30
N GLY A 47 -28.96 16.02 -15.78
CA GLY A 47 -28.27 17.03 -16.61
C GLY A 47 -27.12 17.72 -15.90
N LEU A 48 -27.23 17.94 -14.57
CA LEU A 48 -26.17 18.54 -13.78
C LEU A 48 -24.98 17.59 -13.64
N VAL A 49 -25.22 16.27 -13.50
CA VAL A 49 -24.13 15.27 -13.49
C VAL A 49 -23.37 15.28 -14.82
N ILE A 50 -24.11 15.31 -15.95
CA ILE A 50 -23.50 15.38 -17.30
C ILE A 50 -22.76 16.70 -17.47
N HIS A 51 -23.30 17.82 -16.99
CA HIS A 51 -22.62 19.11 -17.03
C HIS A 51 -21.26 19.09 -16.32
N HIS A 52 -21.19 18.48 -15.14
CA HIS A 52 -19.94 18.44 -14.35
C HIS A 52 -18.91 17.44 -14.84
N PHE A 53 -19.35 16.29 -15.36
CA PHE A 53 -18.46 15.15 -15.63
C PHE A 53 -18.50 14.64 -17.06
N GLY A 54 -19.39 15.12 -17.89
CA GLY A 54 -19.59 14.75 -19.30
C GLY A 54 -20.20 13.36 -19.49
N SER A 55 -19.65 12.34 -18.83
CA SER A 55 -20.06 10.95 -18.98
C SER A 55 -19.90 10.17 -17.68
N LYS A 56 -20.37 8.90 -17.66
CA LYS A 56 -20.12 7.98 -16.57
C LYS A 56 -18.62 7.72 -16.37
N ASP A 57 -17.88 7.59 -17.45
CA ASP A 57 -16.42 7.40 -17.41
C ASP A 57 -15.71 8.66 -16.89
N GLY A 58 -16.20 9.87 -17.26
CA GLY A 58 -15.69 11.12 -16.69
C GLY A 58 -15.91 11.21 -15.19
N LEU A 59 -17.09 10.82 -14.70
CA LEU A 59 -17.38 10.74 -13.28
C LEU A 59 -16.52 9.66 -12.58
N ARG A 60 -16.34 8.50 -13.20
CA ARG A 60 -15.46 7.42 -12.69
C ARG A 60 -14.03 7.94 -12.52
N ARG A 61 -13.44 8.55 -13.55
CA ARG A 61 -12.09 9.15 -13.45
C ARG A 61 -11.99 10.18 -12.33
N ALA A 62 -13.04 10.96 -12.11
CA ALA A 62 -13.08 11.93 -11.02
C ALA A 62 -13.14 11.25 -9.63
N VAL A 63 -13.78 10.08 -9.52
CA VAL A 63 -13.78 9.24 -8.31
C VAL A 63 -12.40 8.61 -8.11
N ASP A 64 -11.80 8.03 -9.16
CA ASP A 64 -10.44 7.47 -9.12
C ASP A 64 -9.43 8.48 -8.58
N ALA A 65 -9.46 9.71 -9.09
CA ALA A 65 -8.59 10.78 -8.66
C ALA A 65 -8.77 11.14 -7.16
N VAL A 66 -10.02 11.12 -6.66
CA VAL A 66 -10.30 11.37 -5.22
C VAL A 66 -9.77 10.22 -4.36
N VAL A 67 -9.97 8.98 -4.79
CA VAL A 67 -9.49 7.79 -4.08
C VAL A 67 -7.96 7.83 -3.94
N VAL A 68 -7.26 8.01 -5.06
CA VAL A 68 -5.79 8.10 -5.06
C VAL A 68 -5.31 9.29 -4.23
N LYS A 69 -5.95 10.46 -4.36
CA LYS A 69 -5.60 11.65 -3.58
C LYS A 69 -5.73 11.39 -2.07
N ARG A 70 -6.75 10.68 -1.60
CA ARG A 70 -6.91 10.35 -0.17
C ARG A 70 -5.76 9.49 0.34
N ILE A 71 -5.35 8.48 -0.44
CA ILE A 71 -4.23 7.61 -0.11
C ILE A 71 -2.91 8.39 -0.10
N THR A 72 -2.63 9.16 -1.14
CA THR A 72 -1.38 9.94 -1.25
C THR A 72 -1.27 11.02 -0.18
N THR A 73 -2.38 11.71 0.13
CA THR A 73 -2.41 12.70 1.21
C THR A 73 -2.13 12.04 2.55
N ALA A 74 -2.75 10.88 2.83
CA ALA A 74 -2.48 10.15 4.06
C ALA A 74 -1.00 9.74 4.18
N LEU A 75 -0.41 9.21 3.10
CA LEU A 75 1.00 8.82 3.10
C LEU A 75 1.95 10.01 3.23
N SER A 76 1.58 11.21 2.75
CA SER A 76 2.39 12.42 2.88
C SER A 76 2.43 13.00 4.30
N GLU A 77 1.54 12.54 5.19
CA GLU A 77 1.59 12.91 6.61
C GLU A 77 2.77 12.26 7.34
N VAL A 78 3.38 11.21 6.76
CA VAL A 78 4.47 10.46 7.40
C VAL A 78 5.81 11.10 7.03
N PRO A 79 6.58 11.60 8.02
CA PRO A 79 7.90 12.20 7.77
C PRO A 79 8.91 11.20 7.20
N ILE A 80 9.67 11.59 6.19
CA ILE A 80 10.69 10.74 5.53
C ILE A 80 11.92 10.50 6.43
N GLY A 81 12.11 11.26 7.51
CA GLY A 81 13.29 11.20 8.39
C GLY A 81 13.33 10.06 9.42
N SER A 82 12.35 9.14 9.41
CA SER A 82 12.29 8.00 10.34
C SER A 82 13.15 6.84 9.84
N SER A 83 13.62 5.96 10.75
CA SER A 83 14.26 4.68 10.34
C SER A 83 13.31 3.85 9.48
N GLY A 84 13.82 3.00 8.57
CA GLY A 84 12.98 2.25 7.65
C GLY A 84 11.87 1.44 8.30
N ALA A 85 12.15 0.76 9.40
CA ALA A 85 11.16 0.01 10.17
C ALA A 85 10.07 0.92 10.76
N SER A 86 10.45 2.05 11.35
CA SER A 86 9.53 3.04 11.91
C SER A 86 8.65 3.68 10.84
N LEU A 87 9.19 3.93 9.65
CA LEU A 87 8.44 4.50 8.53
C LEU A 87 7.33 3.54 8.06
N ILE A 88 7.63 2.23 7.95
CA ILE A 88 6.64 1.23 7.54
C ILE A 88 5.51 1.15 8.56
N ASP A 89 5.82 1.15 9.87
CA ASP A 89 4.81 1.14 10.93
C ASP A 89 3.94 2.41 10.89
N GLN A 90 4.55 3.58 10.76
CA GLN A 90 3.83 4.86 10.65
C GLN A 90 2.93 4.91 9.42
N ARG A 91 3.39 4.43 8.26
CA ARG A 91 2.58 4.33 7.05
C ARG A 91 1.40 3.38 7.23
N ALA A 92 1.63 2.21 7.83
CA ALA A 92 0.57 1.25 8.11
C ALA A 92 -0.49 1.84 9.07
N GLU A 93 -0.07 2.56 10.10
CA GLU A 93 -0.96 3.22 11.05
C GLU A 93 -1.78 4.34 10.40
N VAL A 94 -1.14 5.20 9.61
CA VAL A 94 -1.82 6.29 8.89
C VAL A 94 -2.81 5.74 7.88
N LEU A 95 -2.43 4.73 7.10
CA LEU A 95 -3.35 4.06 6.17
C LEU A 95 -4.51 3.40 6.91
N ALA A 96 -4.24 2.69 8.01
CA ALA A 96 -5.31 2.09 8.82
C ALA A 96 -6.28 3.14 9.35
N ARG A 97 -5.78 4.26 9.86
CA ARG A 97 -6.59 5.37 10.36
C ARG A 97 -7.50 5.98 9.29
N VAL A 98 -6.99 6.14 8.05
CA VAL A 98 -7.73 6.76 6.95
C VAL A 98 -8.68 5.79 6.27
N LEU A 99 -8.25 4.54 6.05
CA LEU A 99 -9.00 3.56 5.27
C LEU A 99 -10.07 2.84 6.09
N ARG A 100 -9.81 2.54 7.37
CA ARG A 100 -10.75 1.82 8.24
C ARG A 100 -12.15 2.45 8.30
N PRO A 101 -12.30 3.78 8.47
CA PRO A 101 -13.63 4.41 8.52
C PRO A 101 -14.30 4.53 7.16
N GLN A 102 -13.65 4.11 6.08
CA GLN A 102 -14.10 4.28 4.70
C GLN A 102 -14.10 2.95 3.92
N PRO A 103 -14.87 1.93 4.35
CA PRO A 103 -14.90 0.64 3.66
C PRO A 103 -15.34 0.76 2.20
N ALA A 104 -16.21 1.74 1.89
CA ALA A 104 -16.65 2.00 0.51
C ALA A 104 -15.48 2.36 -0.42
N LEU A 105 -14.43 3.03 0.07
CA LEU A 105 -13.26 3.36 -0.73
C LEU A 105 -12.50 2.09 -1.14
N LEU A 106 -12.29 1.16 -0.21
CA LEU A 106 -11.61 -0.10 -0.47
C LEU A 106 -12.45 -1.03 -1.36
N GLN A 107 -13.78 -1.08 -1.12
CA GLN A 107 -14.71 -1.81 -1.96
C GLN A 107 -14.73 -1.26 -3.39
N TYR A 108 -14.71 0.06 -3.54
CA TYR A 108 -14.61 0.70 -4.85
C TYR A 108 -13.34 0.29 -5.60
N ILE A 109 -12.17 0.31 -4.94
CA ILE A 109 -10.90 -0.13 -5.55
C ILE A 109 -11.02 -1.57 -6.05
N ALA A 110 -11.57 -2.49 -5.24
CA ALA A 110 -11.77 -3.87 -5.63
C ALA A 110 -12.70 -3.99 -6.86
N GLN A 111 -13.84 -3.30 -6.85
CA GLN A 111 -14.78 -3.29 -7.98
C GLN A 111 -14.14 -2.73 -9.25
N ALA A 112 -13.47 -1.58 -9.14
CA ALA A 112 -12.86 -0.90 -10.27
C ALA A 112 -11.72 -1.70 -10.91
N LEU A 113 -10.92 -2.42 -10.11
CA LEU A 113 -9.85 -3.30 -10.61
C LEU A 113 -10.34 -4.66 -11.09
N SER A 114 -11.53 -5.11 -10.66
CA SER A 114 -12.15 -6.34 -11.16
C SER A 114 -12.77 -6.18 -12.54
N GLU A 115 -13.02 -4.93 -12.96
CA GLU A 115 -13.55 -4.67 -14.29
C GLU A 115 -12.42 -4.80 -15.34
N SER A 116 -12.79 -5.34 -16.50
CA SER A 116 -11.89 -5.39 -17.66
C SER A 116 -11.91 -4.06 -18.41
N GLY A 117 -10.76 -3.62 -18.97
CA GLY A 117 -10.70 -2.50 -19.88
C GLY A 117 -9.76 -1.36 -19.46
N ALA A 118 -9.73 -0.30 -20.27
CA ALA A 118 -8.81 0.82 -20.13
C ALA A 118 -8.93 1.54 -18.76
N ALA A 119 -10.15 1.71 -18.28
CA ALA A 119 -10.38 2.42 -17.01
C ALA A 119 -9.83 1.68 -15.77
N ALA A 120 -9.84 0.35 -15.77
CA ALA A 120 -9.17 -0.42 -14.71
C ALA A 120 -7.65 -0.25 -14.78
N GLY A 121 -7.10 -0.22 -15.99
CA GLY A 121 -5.68 0.06 -16.24
C GLY A 121 -5.26 1.47 -15.81
N GLU A 122 -6.11 2.48 -16.03
CA GLU A 122 -5.87 3.86 -15.57
C GLU A 122 -5.79 3.93 -14.04
N LEU A 123 -6.76 3.34 -13.32
CA LEU A 123 -6.73 3.29 -11.86
C LEU A 123 -5.52 2.51 -11.35
N PHE A 124 -5.23 1.34 -11.96
CA PHE A 124 -4.06 0.55 -11.59
C PHE A 124 -2.77 1.36 -11.75
N ALA A 125 -2.60 2.08 -12.86
CA ALA A 125 -1.43 2.93 -13.11
C ALA A 125 -1.27 4.04 -12.05
N LEU A 126 -2.38 4.66 -11.62
CA LEU A 126 -2.37 5.66 -10.55
C LEU A 126 -1.94 5.07 -9.19
N LEU A 127 -2.49 3.90 -8.83
CA LEU A 127 -2.12 3.20 -7.60
C LEU A 127 -0.66 2.70 -7.64
N TYR A 128 -0.23 2.16 -8.79
CA TYR A 128 1.15 1.75 -9.02
C TYR A 128 2.11 2.94 -8.91
N GLY A 129 1.76 4.09 -9.50
CA GLY A 129 2.54 5.32 -9.37
C GLY A 129 2.70 5.74 -7.90
N THR A 130 1.66 5.59 -7.08
CA THR A 130 1.73 5.86 -5.64
C THR A 130 2.69 4.90 -4.93
N ALA A 131 2.64 3.60 -5.25
CA ALA A 131 3.54 2.59 -4.67
C ALA A 131 4.99 2.73 -5.16
N SER A 132 5.20 3.28 -6.37
CA SER A 132 6.51 3.50 -6.98
C SER A 132 7.17 4.82 -6.55
N ALA A 133 6.41 5.76 -5.99
CA ALA A 133 6.89 7.10 -5.59
C ALA A 133 7.91 7.09 -4.43
N ASP A 134 8.37 5.90 -4.05
CA ASP A 134 9.30 5.67 -2.94
C ASP A 134 10.78 5.93 -3.31
N GLN A 135 11.06 6.65 -4.42
CA GLN A 135 12.44 6.95 -4.80
C GLN A 135 13.16 7.77 -3.73
N ALA A 136 12.48 8.73 -3.11
CA ALA A 136 13.02 9.50 -2.01
C ALA A 136 13.39 8.62 -0.79
N LEU A 137 12.69 7.53 -0.58
CA LEU A 137 12.99 6.55 0.47
C LEU A 137 14.17 5.64 0.10
N ALA A 138 14.34 5.33 -1.17
CA ALA A 138 15.52 4.61 -1.65
C ALA A 138 16.78 5.48 -1.51
N GLU A 139 16.70 6.77 -1.87
CA GLU A 139 17.77 7.74 -1.71
C GLU A 139 18.14 7.98 -0.23
N ALA A 140 17.14 7.94 0.66
CA ALA A 140 17.33 8.01 2.12
C ALA A 140 17.85 6.70 2.74
N GLY A 141 18.10 5.64 1.93
CA GLY A 141 18.56 4.34 2.42
C GLY A 141 17.53 3.54 3.22
N VAL A 142 16.26 3.94 3.15
CA VAL A 142 15.15 3.31 3.87
C VAL A 142 14.67 2.04 3.15
N ILE A 143 14.79 2.02 1.83
CA ILE A 143 14.38 0.90 0.97
C ILE A 143 15.63 0.20 0.44
N ARG A 144 15.60 -1.12 0.42
CA ARG A 144 16.65 -1.94 -0.21
C ARG A 144 16.75 -1.63 -1.71
N THR A 145 17.94 -1.30 -2.16
CA THR A 145 18.25 -0.99 -3.58
C THR A 145 18.61 -2.22 -4.40
N ASP A 146 18.80 -3.37 -3.75
CA ASP A 146 19.12 -4.66 -4.39
C ASP A 146 17.89 -5.44 -4.89
N SER A 147 16.67 -4.94 -4.61
CA SER A 147 15.42 -5.54 -5.09
C SER A 147 14.94 -4.88 -6.38
N ASP A 148 14.32 -5.66 -7.26
CA ASP A 148 13.69 -5.14 -8.48
C ASP A 148 12.62 -4.08 -8.12
N PRO A 149 12.76 -2.83 -8.59
CA PRO A 149 11.86 -1.74 -8.21
C PRO A 149 10.42 -1.94 -8.71
N VAL A 150 10.25 -2.59 -9.86
CA VAL A 150 8.93 -2.88 -10.43
C VAL A 150 8.20 -3.91 -9.56
N TRP A 151 8.87 -5.03 -9.25
CA TRP A 151 8.29 -6.06 -8.42
C TRP A 151 8.04 -5.60 -6.99
N ARG A 152 8.89 -4.77 -6.43
CA ARG A 152 8.69 -4.18 -5.10
C ARG A 152 7.38 -3.37 -5.04
N ALA A 153 7.15 -2.50 -6.03
CA ALA A 153 5.91 -1.71 -6.09
C ALA A 153 4.68 -2.60 -6.31
N LEU A 154 4.78 -3.59 -7.20
CA LEU A 154 3.70 -4.55 -7.44
C LEU A 154 3.37 -5.38 -6.20
N GLN A 155 4.38 -5.86 -5.47
CA GLN A 155 4.18 -6.63 -4.24
C GLN A 155 3.45 -5.81 -3.17
N GLN A 156 3.85 -4.55 -2.95
CA GLN A 156 3.16 -3.66 -2.02
C GLN A 156 1.69 -3.46 -2.42
N LEU A 157 1.43 -3.25 -3.71
CA LEU A 157 0.06 -3.10 -4.22
C LEU A 157 -0.76 -4.37 -4.02
N VAL A 158 -0.20 -5.55 -4.33
CA VAL A 158 -0.87 -6.84 -4.17
C VAL A 158 -1.19 -7.15 -2.71
N LEU A 159 -0.33 -6.80 -1.76
CA LEU A 159 -0.60 -6.97 -0.32
C LEU A 159 -1.86 -6.22 0.15
N ILE A 160 -2.18 -5.11 -0.50
CA ILE A 160 -3.38 -4.32 -0.18
C ILE A 160 -4.57 -4.76 -1.04
N VAL A 161 -4.38 -4.93 -2.34
CA VAL A 161 -5.48 -5.21 -3.28
C VAL A 161 -5.91 -6.66 -3.27
N GLY A 162 -4.98 -7.60 -3.06
CA GLY A 162 -5.26 -9.05 -3.08
C GLY A 162 -6.38 -9.47 -2.13
N PRO A 163 -6.30 -9.14 -0.84
CA PRO A 163 -7.38 -9.46 0.12
C PRO A 163 -8.72 -8.79 -0.22
N LEU A 164 -8.71 -7.63 -0.88
CA LEU A 164 -9.95 -6.96 -1.31
C LEU A 164 -10.62 -7.68 -2.49
N LEU A 165 -9.82 -8.13 -3.47
CA LEU A 165 -10.32 -8.90 -4.61
C LEU A 165 -10.86 -10.28 -4.20
N LEU A 166 -10.20 -10.90 -3.23
CA LEU A 166 -10.55 -12.21 -2.70
C LEU A 166 -11.41 -12.14 -1.42
N ARG A 167 -12.02 -10.99 -1.14
CA ARG A 167 -12.72 -10.70 0.11
C ARG A 167 -13.63 -11.80 0.61
N PRO A 168 -14.55 -12.37 -0.19
CA PRO A 168 -15.44 -13.40 0.33
C PRO A 168 -14.72 -14.63 0.87
N LEU A 169 -13.61 -15.03 0.24
CA LEU A 169 -12.79 -16.17 0.65
C LEU A 169 -11.97 -15.82 1.89
N VAL A 170 -11.43 -14.60 1.94
CA VAL A 170 -10.68 -14.09 3.10
C VAL A 170 -11.58 -13.99 4.33
N GLU A 171 -12.78 -13.43 4.20
CA GLU A 171 -13.75 -13.28 5.29
C GLU A 171 -14.21 -14.64 5.81
N GLN A 172 -14.35 -15.65 4.93
CA GLN A 172 -14.62 -17.03 5.34
C GLN A 172 -13.52 -17.60 6.25
N GLN A 173 -12.25 -17.34 5.94
CA GLN A 173 -11.12 -17.78 6.76
C GLN A 173 -10.96 -16.97 8.07
N LEU A 174 -11.37 -15.70 8.05
CA LEU A 174 -11.32 -14.84 9.24
C LEU A 174 -12.48 -15.13 10.21
N GLY A 175 -13.56 -15.75 9.75
CA GLY A 175 -14.79 -15.94 10.51
C GLY A 175 -15.56 -14.64 10.76
N GLY A 176 -15.30 -13.59 9.97
CA GLY A 176 -15.93 -12.28 10.10
C GLY A 176 -15.48 -11.30 9.03
N SER A 177 -16.03 -10.08 9.03
CA SER A 177 -15.71 -9.09 8.00
C SER A 177 -14.24 -8.65 8.06
N LEU A 178 -13.62 -8.51 6.87
CA LEU A 178 -12.29 -7.92 6.72
C LEU A 178 -12.23 -6.48 7.27
N PHE A 179 -13.35 -5.77 7.21
CA PHE A 179 -13.45 -4.37 7.65
C PHE A 179 -13.79 -4.21 9.14
N GLU A 180 -14.01 -5.29 9.88
CA GLU A 180 -14.08 -5.22 11.34
C GLU A 180 -12.74 -4.71 11.90
N PRO A 181 -12.77 -3.83 12.92
CA PRO A 181 -11.56 -3.19 13.44
C PRO A 181 -10.43 -4.20 13.75
N GLY A 182 -10.74 -5.29 14.44
CA GLY A 182 -9.75 -6.31 14.81
C GLY A 182 -9.13 -7.01 13.61
N ASN A 183 -9.91 -7.38 12.58
CA ASN A 183 -9.42 -8.03 11.37
C ASN A 183 -8.63 -7.05 10.49
N PHE A 184 -9.11 -5.82 10.36
CA PHE A 184 -8.43 -4.78 9.59
C PHE A 184 -7.06 -4.44 10.16
N GLU A 185 -6.97 -4.25 11.48
CA GLU A 185 -5.71 -3.96 12.17
C GLU A 185 -4.72 -5.13 12.10
N ARG A 186 -5.21 -6.37 12.22
CA ARG A 186 -4.36 -7.57 12.05
C ARG A 186 -3.79 -7.64 10.63
N TRP A 187 -4.60 -7.37 9.61
CA TRP A 187 -4.16 -7.35 8.22
C TRP A 187 -3.08 -6.29 7.98
N MET A 188 -3.30 -5.04 8.41
CA MET A 188 -2.32 -3.96 8.25
C MET A 188 -1.02 -4.25 8.98
N ARG A 189 -1.08 -4.81 10.19
CA ARG A 189 0.10 -5.21 10.97
C ARG A 189 0.87 -6.35 10.28
N ALA A 190 0.17 -7.38 9.80
CA ALA A 190 0.80 -8.49 9.08
C ALA A 190 1.54 -8.02 7.82
N ASN A 191 0.96 -7.07 7.07
CA ASN A 191 1.64 -6.46 5.93
C ASN A 191 2.89 -5.68 6.35
N ALA A 192 2.79 -4.87 7.43
CA ALA A 192 3.95 -4.13 7.94
C ALA A 192 5.07 -5.07 8.40
N ASP A 193 4.74 -6.14 9.11
CA ASP A 193 5.72 -7.13 9.57
C ASP A 193 6.37 -7.87 8.41
N LEU A 194 5.59 -8.25 7.38
CA LEU A 194 6.13 -8.86 6.17
C LEU A 194 7.10 -7.93 5.44
N LEU A 195 6.76 -6.65 5.31
CA LEU A 195 7.60 -5.67 4.63
C LEU A 195 8.90 -5.38 5.40
N LYS A 196 8.87 -5.44 6.74
CA LYS A 196 10.05 -5.21 7.59
C LYS A 196 10.99 -6.42 7.66
N HIS A 197 10.43 -7.60 7.80
CA HIS A 197 11.19 -8.77 8.24
C HIS A 197 11.21 -9.92 7.21
N GLY A 198 10.31 -9.91 6.22
CA GLY A 198 10.07 -11.06 5.33
C GLY A 198 9.24 -12.15 5.99
N LEU A 199 9.02 -13.26 5.27
CA LEU A 199 8.25 -14.43 5.74
C LEU A 199 9.11 -15.48 6.45
N TYR A 200 10.40 -15.52 6.13
CA TYR A 200 11.30 -16.55 6.61
C TYR A 200 12.43 -15.95 7.39
N THR A 201 12.75 -16.54 8.53
CA THR A 201 13.95 -16.19 9.28
C THR A 201 15.16 -16.57 8.43
N PRO A 202 16.09 -15.64 8.15
CA PRO A 202 17.31 -16.00 7.45
C PRO A 202 18.03 -17.09 8.26
N PRO A 203 18.64 -18.10 7.60
CA PRO A 203 19.42 -19.10 8.28
C PRO A 203 20.48 -18.38 9.11
N THR A 204 20.53 -18.65 10.42
CA THR A 204 21.65 -18.22 11.26
C THR A 204 22.90 -18.79 10.63
N LEU A 205 23.71 -17.96 10.00
CA LEU A 205 25.06 -18.35 9.61
C LEU A 205 25.77 -18.71 10.91
N SER A 206 25.79 -20.01 11.23
CA SER A 206 26.68 -20.52 12.27
C SER A 206 28.06 -20.04 11.88
N THR A 207 28.63 -19.10 12.61
CA THR A 207 30.03 -18.72 12.47
C THR A 207 30.82 -20.03 12.57
N PRO A 208 31.56 -20.46 11.53
CA PRO A 208 32.35 -21.67 11.64
C PRO A 208 33.21 -21.49 12.88
N ALA A 209 33.13 -22.46 13.78
CA ALA A 209 33.98 -22.50 14.96
C ALA A 209 35.40 -22.25 14.49
N ARG A 210 35.99 -21.17 14.99
CA ARG A 210 37.40 -20.83 14.74
C ARG A 210 38.22 -22.07 15.06
N THR A 211 38.64 -22.80 14.02
CA THR A 211 39.52 -23.93 14.16
C THR A 211 40.73 -23.42 14.91
N ALA A 212 40.91 -23.98 16.12
CA ALA A 212 42.08 -23.74 16.93
C ALA A 212 43.32 -24.00 16.06
N SER A 213 44.22 -23.05 15.97
CA SER A 213 45.51 -23.18 15.32
C SER A 213 46.21 -24.45 15.81
N PRO A 214 46.81 -25.22 14.92
CA PRO A 214 47.65 -26.32 15.38
C PRO A 214 48.80 -25.81 16.22
N HIS A 215 48.99 -26.42 17.37
CA HIS A 215 50.07 -26.24 18.30
C HIS A 215 51.39 -26.27 17.52
N GLU A 216 52.18 -25.22 17.54
CA GLU A 216 53.60 -25.25 17.17
C GLU A 216 54.33 -26.18 18.15
N PRO A 217 55.13 -27.15 17.66
CA PRO A 217 55.97 -27.93 18.53
C PRO A 217 57.13 -27.05 19.02
N SER A 218 57.20 -26.86 20.33
CA SER A 218 58.34 -26.28 21.02
C SER A 218 59.63 -27.04 20.73
N HIS A 219 60.53 -26.43 19.99
CA HIS A 219 61.90 -26.86 19.89
C HIS A 219 62.60 -26.60 21.22
N THR A 220 62.70 -27.61 22.03
CA THR A 220 63.65 -27.66 23.15
C THR A 220 65.07 -27.88 22.55
N GLY A 221 65.88 -26.85 22.74
CA GLY A 221 67.31 -26.94 22.47
C GLY A 221 68.00 -27.98 23.33
N ASN A 222 68.95 -28.65 22.73
CA ASN A 222 70.01 -29.33 23.48
C ASN A 222 71.37 -28.85 23.02
N PRO A 223 72.19 -28.31 23.88
CA PRO A 223 73.59 -27.97 23.61
C PRO A 223 74.47 -29.10 24.15
N GLU A 224 75.30 -29.73 23.35
CA GLU A 224 76.59 -30.22 23.82
C GLU A 224 77.44 -30.75 22.65
N ARG A 225 78.55 -30.07 22.53
CA ARG A 225 79.95 -30.55 22.66
C ARG A 225 80.49 -31.42 21.48
N GLY A 226 81.54 -30.94 21.05
CA GLY A 226 82.73 -31.79 21.01
C GLY A 226 83.55 -31.67 19.75
N SER A 227 84.50 -30.82 19.78
CA SER A 227 85.98 -31.13 19.52
C SER A 227 86.39 -32.02 18.34
N ARG A 228 87.27 -31.43 17.57
CA ARG A 228 88.51 -32.00 17.06
C ARG A 228 88.62 -32.48 15.59
N GLU A 229 89.59 -31.85 14.98
CA GLU A 229 90.68 -32.39 14.17
C GLU A 229 90.33 -32.94 12.79
N ARG A 230 90.76 -32.40 11.79
CA ARG A 230 92.08 -32.13 11.13
C ARG A 230 91.78 -31.34 9.84
#